data_440522833ea2b2e3a8f75d32dac62251
#
_entry.id   440522833ea2b2e3a8f75d32dac62251
#
_cell.length_a   1.000
_cell.length_b   1.000
_cell.length_c   1.000
_cell.angle_alpha   90.00
_cell.angle_beta   90.00
_cell.angle_gamma   90.00
#
_symmetry.space_group_name_H-M   'P 1'
#
loop_
_entity.id
_entity.type
_entity.pdbx_description
1 polymer ?
#
loop_
_entity_poly.entity_id
_entity_poly.type
_entity_poly.pdbx_seq_one_letter_code
_entity_poly.pdbx_strand_id
1 'polypeptide(L)'
;MNKLAAYIILLFIAFGCKNDNPKFDLENFKDNVEISEISFESKEYKEAFELINYWLEAQKDYEQITGLTAIITDENETKWIGSFGKSDDVNQMKNDNKFSICSISKLFTSVAIMQLVDDGKIKLDDPIKKHLPWFNISNNFNNSNSITIKSILTHSSGLPRESNHPYWSGPEFPFPTKQDVINELGNQKMLYSPSKYYQYSNLGLSLLGYVVEEVSGVSYSEYINNEILIPLSMIDTKTFMSKDDYGSSLSIGYSSLKRNGKRDKVNFFNANGIEA
;
A
#
# COMPACT_ATOMS: atom_id res chain seq x y z
N MET A 1 29.40 17.58 17.73
CA MET A 1 29.21 16.53 16.72
C MET A 1 28.25 15.50 17.33
N ASN A 2 27.03 15.49 16.87
CA ASN A 2 25.96 14.65 17.42
C ASN A 2 26.23 13.16 17.12
N LYS A 3 25.96 12.30 18.11
CA LYS A 3 26.12 10.84 18.00
C LYS A 3 25.39 10.21 16.81
N LEU A 4 24.37 10.88 16.28
CA LEU A 4 23.62 10.44 15.11
C LEU A 4 24.44 10.50 13.80
N ALA A 5 25.26 11.54 13.63
CA ALA A 5 26.15 11.66 12.47
C ALA A 5 27.23 10.56 12.41
N ALA A 6 27.67 10.08 13.58
CA ALA A 6 28.63 8.99 13.67
C ALA A 6 28.06 7.62 13.27
N TYR A 7 26.76 7.38 13.50
CA TYR A 7 26.12 6.12 13.11
C TYR A 7 25.83 6.02 11.61
N ILE A 8 25.53 7.13 10.94
CA ILE A 8 25.33 7.16 9.48
C ILE A 8 26.65 6.88 8.76
N ILE A 9 27.76 7.41 9.27
CA ILE A 9 29.11 7.19 8.68
C ILE A 9 29.56 5.72 8.88
N LEU A 10 29.19 5.07 9.98
CA LEU A 10 29.57 3.67 10.25
C LEU A 10 28.80 2.65 9.37
N LEU A 11 27.60 2.96 8.93
CA LEU A 11 26.85 2.08 7.99
C LEU A 11 27.43 2.08 6.59
N PHE A 12 28.10 3.16 6.16
CA PHE A 12 28.77 3.23 4.85
C PHE A 12 30.11 2.48 4.81
N ILE A 13 30.76 2.25 5.95
CA ILE A 13 32.07 1.57 6.04
C ILE A 13 31.93 0.04 5.98
N ALA A 14 30.78 -0.51 6.31
CA ALA A 14 30.57 -1.96 6.39
C ALA A 14 30.35 -2.67 5.02
N PHE A 15 30.17 -1.93 3.91
CA PHE A 15 29.95 -2.48 2.57
C PHE A 15 31.03 -2.12 1.53
N GLY A 16 32.19 -1.66 1.96
CA GLY A 16 33.27 -1.26 1.06
C GLY A 16 34.22 -2.39 0.72
N CYS A 17 34.10 -2.98 -0.46
CA CYS A 17 35.20 -3.68 -1.12
C CYS A 17 35.95 -2.72 -2.05
N LYS A 18 37.25 -2.51 -1.73
CA LYS A 18 38.34 -1.95 -2.51
C LYS A 18 38.31 -0.50 -3.02
N ASN A 19 39.31 0.20 -2.54
CA ASN A 19 39.80 1.55 -2.89
C ASN A 19 39.73 1.90 -4.37
N ASP A 20 38.92 2.86 -4.68
CA ASP A 20 39.13 4.05 -5.51
C ASP A 20 37.88 4.93 -5.29
N ASN A 21 37.88 5.67 -4.17
CA ASN A 21 36.81 6.64 -3.86
C ASN A 21 37.05 7.88 -4.75
N PRO A 22 36.24 8.14 -5.79
CA PRO A 22 36.13 9.49 -6.30
C PRO A 22 35.65 10.37 -5.15
N LYS A 23 36.37 11.45 -4.86
CA LYS A 23 35.89 12.47 -3.93
C LYS A 23 34.54 12.93 -4.46
N PHE A 24 33.49 12.67 -3.70
CA PHE A 24 32.14 13.13 -4.01
C PHE A 24 32.16 14.66 -3.94
N ASP A 25 32.05 15.31 -5.09
CA ASP A 25 32.06 16.76 -5.20
C ASP A 25 30.62 17.26 -5.12
N LEU A 26 30.20 17.66 -3.91
CA LEU A 26 28.89 18.20 -3.59
C LEU A 26 28.52 19.45 -4.40
N GLU A 27 29.48 20.27 -4.81
CA GLU A 27 29.20 21.51 -5.57
C GLU A 27 28.87 21.21 -7.03
N ASN A 28 29.59 20.31 -7.68
CA ASN A 28 29.29 19.87 -9.05
C ASN A 28 28.00 19.03 -9.15
N PHE A 29 27.56 18.40 -8.06
CA PHE A 29 26.32 17.61 -8.04
C PHE A 29 25.07 18.50 -7.97
N LYS A 30 25.17 19.67 -7.30
CA LYS A 30 24.05 20.61 -7.15
C LYS A 30 23.55 21.18 -8.48
N ASP A 31 24.42 21.37 -9.44
CA ASP A 31 24.10 22.01 -10.72
C ASP A 31 23.39 21.10 -11.73
N ASN A 32 23.29 19.79 -11.45
CA ASN A 32 22.75 18.80 -12.38
C ASN A 32 21.47 18.08 -11.87
N VAL A 33 20.92 18.47 -10.72
CA VAL A 33 19.75 17.82 -10.13
C VAL A 33 18.51 18.66 -10.38
N GLU A 34 17.66 18.27 -11.33
CA GLU A 34 16.31 18.80 -11.48
C GLU A 34 15.39 18.22 -10.39
N ILE A 35 15.34 18.90 -9.25
CA ILE A 35 14.40 18.57 -8.18
C ILE A 35 13.07 19.23 -8.51
N SER A 36 12.05 18.44 -8.79
CA SER A 36 10.78 18.93 -9.33
C SER A 36 9.95 19.75 -8.34
N GLU A 37 9.95 19.39 -7.04
CA GLU A 37 9.28 20.15 -5.99
C GLU A 37 9.79 19.77 -4.60
N ILE A 38 10.25 20.77 -3.81
CA ILE A 38 10.70 20.59 -2.42
C ILE A 38 10.09 21.72 -1.56
N SER A 39 9.53 21.35 -0.42
CA SER A 39 9.16 22.31 0.62
C SER A 39 9.85 21.98 1.94
N PHE A 40 10.38 23.01 2.61
CA PHE A 40 10.98 22.93 3.93
C PHE A 40 10.21 23.79 4.92
N GLU A 41 9.65 23.19 5.94
CA GLU A 41 9.00 23.96 7.02
C GLU A 41 9.94 24.23 8.21
N SER A 42 11.04 23.46 8.34
CA SER A 42 11.99 23.60 9.44
C SER A 42 13.40 23.97 8.96
N LYS A 43 13.91 25.09 9.49
CA LYS A 43 15.31 25.51 9.27
C LYS A 43 16.34 24.63 9.99
N GLU A 44 15.92 23.97 11.07
CA GLU A 44 16.79 23.19 11.95
C GLU A 44 17.39 21.97 11.24
N TYR A 45 16.65 21.36 10.30
CA TYR A 45 17.04 20.12 9.62
C TYR A 45 17.40 20.34 8.14
N LYS A 46 17.60 21.59 7.71
CA LYS A 46 17.81 21.93 6.31
C LYS A 46 18.91 21.11 5.64
N GLU A 47 20.06 21.02 6.27
CA GLU A 47 21.20 20.24 5.74
C GLU A 47 20.89 18.74 5.62
N ALA A 48 20.15 18.19 6.59
CA ALA A 48 19.72 16.79 6.56
C ALA A 48 18.71 16.53 5.42
N PHE A 49 17.79 17.45 5.19
CA PHE A 49 16.83 17.35 4.11
C PHE A 49 17.46 17.53 2.74
N GLU A 50 18.45 18.43 2.60
CA GLU A 50 19.25 18.55 1.39
C GLU A 50 19.98 17.22 1.08
N LEU A 51 20.56 16.57 2.07
CA LEU A 51 21.21 15.28 1.90
C LEU A 51 20.22 14.18 1.48
N ILE A 52 19.03 14.16 2.07
CA ILE A 52 17.95 13.24 1.70
C ILE A 52 17.53 13.45 0.24
N ASN A 53 17.41 14.71 -0.22
CA ASN A 53 17.10 15.02 -1.60
C ASN A 53 18.12 14.41 -2.56
N TYR A 54 19.41 14.68 -2.35
CA TYR A 54 20.47 14.13 -3.19
C TYR A 54 20.49 12.61 -3.20
N TRP A 55 20.27 12.01 -2.02
CA TRP A 55 20.27 10.55 -1.90
C TRP A 55 19.08 9.94 -2.64
N LEU A 56 17.88 10.49 -2.49
CA LEU A 56 16.68 9.98 -3.17
C LEU A 56 16.77 10.14 -4.69
N GLU A 57 17.27 11.29 -5.17
CA GLU A 57 17.49 11.51 -6.60
C GLU A 57 18.49 10.49 -7.15
N ALA A 58 19.61 10.31 -6.47
CA ALA A 58 20.61 9.32 -6.85
C ALA A 58 20.06 7.88 -6.83
N GLN A 59 19.26 7.51 -5.84
CA GLN A 59 18.63 6.20 -5.79
C GLN A 59 17.58 6.03 -6.90
N LYS A 60 16.78 7.06 -7.18
CA LYS A 60 15.82 7.05 -8.29
C LYS A 60 16.54 6.77 -9.62
N ASP A 61 17.65 7.44 -9.88
CA ASP A 61 18.42 7.27 -11.12
C ASP A 61 19.10 5.91 -11.17
N TYR A 62 19.73 5.48 -10.07
CA TYR A 62 20.41 4.19 -10.00
C TYR A 62 19.45 3.02 -10.21
N GLU A 63 18.29 3.04 -9.55
CA GLU A 63 17.26 2.01 -9.67
C GLU A 63 16.36 2.21 -10.91
N GLN A 64 16.58 3.29 -11.67
CA GLN A 64 15.77 3.68 -12.82
C GLN A 64 14.27 3.73 -12.47
N ILE A 65 13.95 4.31 -11.32
CA ILE A 65 12.57 4.55 -10.89
C ILE A 65 12.02 5.74 -11.68
N THR A 66 10.83 5.59 -12.29
CA THR A 66 10.23 6.64 -13.12
C THR A 66 9.93 7.89 -12.32
N GLY A 67 9.39 7.74 -11.13
CA GLY A 67 9.14 8.83 -10.20
C GLY A 67 8.80 8.33 -8.81
N LEU A 68 9.05 9.16 -7.83
CA LEU A 68 8.75 8.89 -6.42
C LEU A 68 8.37 10.17 -5.68
N THR A 69 7.61 10.02 -4.63
CA THR A 69 7.36 11.07 -3.63
C THR A 69 7.67 10.51 -2.25
N ALA A 70 8.34 11.28 -1.44
CA ALA A 70 8.63 10.93 -0.06
C ALA A 70 8.28 12.09 0.87
N ILE A 71 7.85 11.75 2.09
CA ILE A 71 7.43 12.71 3.09
C ILE A 71 7.99 12.32 4.45
N ILE A 72 8.40 13.30 5.23
CA ILE A 72 8.77 13.15 6.63
C ILE A 72 7.81 14.00 7.45
N THR A 73 7.14 13.35 8.39
CA THR A 73 6.22 13.97 9.32
C THR A 73 6.71 13.79 10.75
N ASP A 74 6.39 14.73 11.61
CA ASP A 74 6.64 14.67 13.04
C ASP A 74 5.40 15.20 13.75
N GLU A 75 4.83 14.37 14.63
CA GLU A 75 3.52 14.62 15.24
C GLU A 75 2.47 14.95 14.17
N ASN A 76 2.02 16.23 14.09
CA ASN A 76 1.00 16.68 13.15
C ASN A 76 1.56 17.62 12.06
N GLU A 77 2.87 17.68 11.91
CA GLU A 77 3.52 18.61 10.97
C GLU A 77 4.30 17.86 9.89
N THR A 78 4.20 18.34 8.66
CA THR A 78 5.11 17.94 7.58
C THR A 78 6.42 18.68 7.75
N LYS A 79 7.50 17.95 8.01
CA LYS A 79 8.84 18.53 8.15
C LYS A 79 9.54 18.65 6.81
N TRP A 80 9.25 17.73 5.91
CA TRP A 80 9.82 17.71 4.58
C TRP A 80 8.95 16.86 3.64
N ILE A 81 8.85 17.30 2.38
CA ILE A 81 8.26 16.54 1.28
C ILE A 81 9.10 16.78 0.02
N GLY A 82 9.37 15.73 -0.74
CA GLY A 82 10.10 15.81 -2.00
C GLY A 82 9.50 14.88 -3.04
N SER A 83 9.35 15.39 -4.26
CA SER A 83 8.89 14.66 -5.43
C SER A 83 9.96 14.67 -6.52
N PHE A 84 10.25 13.51 -7.11
CA PHE A 84 11.36 13.31 -8.02
C PHE A 84 10.91 12.54 -9.25
N GLY A 85 11.47 12.90 -10.41
CA GLY A 85 11.18 12.22 -11.66
C GLY A 85 9.78 12.56 -12.21
N LYS A 86 9.09 11.58 -12.77
CA LYS A 86 7.85 11.77 -13.53
C LYS A 86 6.69 10.97 -12.97
N SER A 87 5.49 11.57 -13.03
CA SER A 87 4.22 10.90 -12.70
C SER A 87 3.69 10.05 -13.87
N ASP A 88 4.10 10.40 -15.09
CA ASP A 88 3.83 9.69 -16.33
C ASP A 88 4.96 9.93 -17.36
N ASP A 89 4.74 9.69 -18.66
CA ASP A 89 5.78 9.90 -19.68
C ASP A 89 6.14 11.37 -19.92
N VAL A 90 5.25 12.30 -19.55
CA VAL A 90 5.36 13.72 -19.91
C VAL A 90 5.51 14.60 -18.67
N ASN A 91 4.66 14.37 -17.68
CA ASN A 91 4.52 15.25 -16.52
C ASN A 91 5.54 14.94 -15.42
N GLN A 92 6.08 15.99 -14.81
CA GLN A 92 6.91 15.85 -13.61
C GLN A 92 6.07 15.35 -12.43
N MET A 93 6.71 14.62 -11.54
CA MET A 93 6.11 14.23 -10.26
C MET A 93 5.89 15.46 -9.38
N LYS A 94 4.75 15.52 -8.73
CA LYS A 94 4.37 16.60 -7.81
C LYS A 94 3.96 16.03 -6.46
N ASN A 95 4.00 16.88 -5.43
CA ASN A 95 3.64 16.51 -4.06
C ASN A 95 2.17 16.12 -3.91
N ASP A 96 1.30 16.59 -4.80
CA ASP A 96 -0.14 16.32 -4.83
C ASP A 96 -0.53 15.13 -5.74
N ASN A 97 0.43 14.48 -6.40
CA ASN A 97 0.14 13.28 -7.17
C ASN A 97 -0.37 12.15 -6.27
N LYS A 98 -1.38 11.45 -6.74
CA LYS A 98 -1.95 10.28 -6.08
C LYS A 98 -1.26 9.00 -6.55
N PHE A 99 -1.25 8.01 -5.68
CA PHE A 99 -0.64 6.71 -5.93
C PHE A 99 -1.62 5.59 -5.58
N SER A 100 -1.58 4.50 -6.33
CA SER A 100 -2.23 3.26 -5.90
C SER A 100 -1.44 2.68 -4.74
N ILE A 101 -2.07 2.60 -3.56
CA ILE A 101 -1.42 2.16 -2.32
C ILE A 101 -1.52 0.65 -2.08
N CYS A 102 -2.23 -0.07 -2.96
CA CYS A 102 -2.35 -1.53 -2.91
C CYS A 102 -2.65 -2.04 -1.48
N SER A 103 -1.84 -2.96 -0.98
CA SER A 103 -2.07 -3.62 0.31
C SER A 103 -2.01 -2.70 1.54
N ILE A 104 -1.57 -1.46 1.42
CA ILE A 104 -1.74 -0.46 2.49
C ILE A 104 -3.24 -0.22 2.75
N SER A 105 -4.11 -0.40 1.75
CA SER A 105 -5.58 -0.34 1.89
C SER A 105 -6.13 -1.22 3.00
N LYS A 106 -5.46 -2.32 3.32
CA LYS A 106 -5.84 -3.24 4.41
C LYS A 106 -5.84 -2.59 5.79
N LEU A 107 -5.06 -1.53 5.99
CA LEU A 107 -5.11 -0.74 7.22
C LEU A 107 -6.47 -0.08 7.40
N PHE A 108 -7.03 0.48 6.34
CA PHE A 108 -8.36 1.11 6.37
C PHE A 108 -9.46 0.09 6.67
N THR A 109 -9.40 -1.08 6.03
CA THR A 109 -10.31 -2.20 6.35
C THR A 109 -10.20 -2.61 7.82
N SER A 110 -8.97 -2.71 8.33
CA SER A 110 -8.73 -3.10 9.73
C SER A 110 -9.27 -2.06 10.71
N VAL A 111 -9.09 -0.76 10.42
CA VAL A 111 -9.65 0.34 11.22
C VAL A 111 -11.18 0.28 11.19
N ALA A 112 -11.80 0.11 10.02
CA ALA A 112 -13.25 -0.02 9.89
C ALA A 112 -13.81 -1.18 10.74
N ILE A 113 -13.15 -2.34 10.69
CA ILE A 113 -13.54 -3.48 11.54
C ILE A 113 -13.40 -3.13 13.01
N MET A 114 -12.33 -2.45 13.42
CA MET A 114 -12.14 -2.08 14.83
C MET A 114 -13.14 -1.04 15.31
N GLN A 115 -13.54 -0.08 14.45
CA GLN A 115 -14.65 0.83 14.76
C GLN A 115 -15.97 0.07 15.00
N LEU A 116 -16.28 -0.92 14.16
CA LEU A 116 -17.47 -1.75 14.36
C LEU A 116 -17.38 -2.61 15.64
N VAL A 117 -16.17 -2.99 16.07
CA VAL A 117 -15.94 -3.67 17.36
C VAL A 117 -16.19 -2.70 18.52
N ASP A 118 -15.63 -1.50 18.45
CA ASP A 118 -15.80 -0.48 19.49
C ASP A 118 -17.25 -0.05 19.64
N ASP A 119 -18.00 0.00 18.54
CA ASP A 119 -19.45 0.23 18.51
C ASP A 119 -20.26 -0.97 19.06
N GLY A 120 -19.63 -2.09 19.38
CA GLY A 120 -20.28 -3.31 19.86
C GLY A 120 -21.11 -4.05 18.80
N LYS A 121 -20.99 -3.69 17.52
CA LYS A 121 -21.73 -4.31 16.40
C LYS A 121 -21.19 -5.69 16.05
N ILE A 122 -19.90 -5.91 16.21
CA ILE A 122 -19.21 -7.19 15.98
C ILE A 122 -18.24 -7.50 17.14
N LYS A 123 -17.79 -8.76 17.23
CA LYS A 123 -16.74 -9.17 18.16
C LYS A 123 -15.60 -9.80 17.40
N LEU A 124 -14.38 -9.61 17.87
CA LEU A 124 -13.19 -10.20 17.24
C LEU A 124 -13.25 -11.73 17.16
N ASP A 125 -13.87 -12.38 18.13
CA ASP A 125 -14.02 -13.82 18.15
C ASP A 125 -15.32 -14.32 17.46
N ASP A 126 -16.12 -13.43 16.86
CA ASP A 126 -17.26 -13.84 16.06
C ASP A 126 -16.78 -14.67 14.85
N PRO A 127 -17.42 -15.83 14.58
CA PRO A 127 -17.22 -16.54 13.33
C PRO A 127 -17.63 -15.65 12.15
N ILE A 128 -16.82 -15.61 11.09
CA ILE A 128 -17.14 -14.79 9.91
C ILE A 128 -18.51 -15.13 9.31
N LYS A 129 -18.91 -16.38 9.36
CA LYS A 129 -20.20 -16.87 8.86
C LYS A 129 -21.41 -16.24 9.57
N LYS A 130 -21.22 -15.69 10.77
CA LYS A 130 -22.27 -14.93 11.48
C LYS A 130 -22.65 -13.65 10.73
N HIS A 131 -21.65 -13.00 10.13
CA HIS A 131 -21.80 -11.73 9.43
C HIS A 131 -21.93 -11.90 7.91
N LEU A 132 -21.35 -12.99 7.36
CA LEU A 132 -21.46 -13.37 5.95
C LEU A 132 -22.12 -14.77 5.87
N PRO A 133 -23.46 -14.86 5.88
CA PRO A 133 -24.16 -16.16 5.86
C PRO A 133 -23.83 -17.00 4.61
N TRP A 134 -23.50 -16.35 3.52
CA TRP A 134 -23.08 -16.98 2.26
C TRP A 134 -21.65 -17.54 2.28
N PHE A 135 -20.85 -17.21 3.31
CA PHE A 135 -19.48 -17.69 3.41
C PHE A 135 -19.44 -19.22 3.48
N ASN A 136 -18.83 -19.84 2.52
CA ASN A 136 -18.74 -21.29 2.41
C ASN A 136 -17.41 -21.71 1.77
N ILE A 137 -16.48 -22.20 2.57
CA ILE A 137 -15.21 -22.75 2.13
C ILE A 137 -15.03 -24.17 2.67
N SER A 138 -14.50 -25.08 1.84
CA SER A 138 -14.25 -26.46 2.28
C SER A 138 -13.20 -26.52 3.40
N ASN A 139 -13.59 -27.14 4.50
CA ASN A 139 -12.72 -27.34 5.65
C ASN A 139 -12.50 -28.84 5.89
N ASN A 140 -11.31 -29.31 5.62
CA ASN A 140 -10.92 -30.72 5.78
C ASN A 140 -10.22 -31.01 7.12
N PHE A 141 -10.20 -30.04 8.03
CA PHE A 141 -9.54 -30.19 9.34
C PHE A 141 -10.58 -30.56 10.42
N ASN A 142 -10.54 -31.81 10.87
CA ASN A 142 -11.41 -32.27 11.95
C ASN A 142 -11.15 -31.46 13.23
N ASN A 143 -12.23 -31.11 13.94
CA ASN A 143 -12.19 -30.33 15.19
C ASN A 143 -11.44 -28.97 15.07
N SER A 144 -11.46 -28.35 13.87
CA SER A 144 -10.88 -27.03 13.72
C SER A 144 -11.77 -25.97 14.33
N ASN A 145 -11.14 -24.91 14.84
CA ASN A 145 -11.82 -23.69 15.25
C ASN A 145 -12.52 -23.04 14.03
N SER A 146 -13.55 -22.25 14.29
CA SER A 146 -14.16 -21.41 13.27
C SER A 146 -13.18 -20.34 12.78
N ILE A 147 -13.30 -19.93 11.53
CA ILE A 147 -12.63 -18.73 11.03
C ILE A 147 -13.33 -17.53 11.69
N THR A 148 -12.58 -16.75 12.47
CA THR A 148 -13.07 -15.58 13.19
C THR A 148 -12.58 -14.29 12.56
N ILE A 149 -13.23 -13.15 12.87
CA ILE A 149 -12.78 -11.81 12.46
C ILE A 149 -11.31 -11.61 12.84
N LYS A 150 -10.93 -11.94 14.10
CA LYS A 150 -9.54 -11.88 14.59
C LYS A 150 -8.58 -12.70 13.76
N SER A 151 -8.94 -13.95 13.45
CA SER A 151 -8.04 -14.84 12.70
C SER A 151 -7.78 -14.33 11.27
N ILE A 152 -8.73 -13.60 10.69
CA ILE A 152 -8.57 -12.96 9.38
C ILE A 152 -7.69 -11.72 9.51
N LEU A 153 -7.96 -10.81 10.44
CA LEU A 153 -7.15 -9.61 10.69
C LEU A 153 -5.68 -9.94 10.94
N THR A 154 -5.39 -11.04 11.61
CA THR A 154 -4.04 -11.48 11.93
C THR A 154 -3.42 -12.41 10.88
N HIS A 155 -4.08 -12.61 9.74
CA HIS A 155 -3.65 -13.54 8.70
C HIS A 155 -3.38 -14.97 9.21
N SER A 156 -4.16 -15.41 10.19
CA SER A 156 -4.06 -16.76 10.77
C SER A 156 -5.30 -17.62 10.52
N SER A 157 -6.17 -17.20 9.61
CA SER A 157 -7.45 -17.85 9.34
C SER A 157 -7.35 -19.21 8.63
N GLY A 158 -6.22 -19.48 7.98
CA GLY A 158 -6.07 -20.64 7.10
C GLY A 158 -6.70 -20.48 5.72
N LEU A 159 -7.21 -19.30 5.39
CA LEU A 159 -7.74 -18.99 4.06
C LEU A 159 -6.63 -18.98 3.01
N PRO A 160 -6.92 -19.34 1.74
CA PRO A 160 -6.04 -19.10 0.62
C PRO A 160 -5.62 -17.65 0.50
N ARG A 161 -4.49 -17.41 -0.16
CA ARG A 161 -4.02 -16.04 -0.42
C ARG A 161 -5.02 -15.25 -1.25
N GLU A 162 -5.56 -15.85 -2.32
CA GLU A 162 -6.43 -15.19 -3.29
C GLU A 162 -7.77 -15.94 -3.42
N SER A 163 -8.81 -15.25 -3.87
CA SER A 163 -9.96 -15.90 -4.48
C SER A 163 -9.48 -16.60 -5.77
N ASN A 164 -10.00 -17.72 -6.14
CA ASN A 164 -9.56 -18.47 -7.33
C ASN A 164 -9.83 -17.74 -8.67
N HIS A 165 -9.53 -16.44 -8.71
CA HIS A 165 -9.74 -15.53 -9.83
C HIS A 165 -8.41 -14.92 -10.28
N PRO A 166 -8.11 -14.79 -11.58
CA PRO A 166 -6.80 -14.38 -12.10
C PRO A 166 -6.56 -12.86 -12.09
N TYR A 167 -7.06 -12.13 -11.11
CA TYR A 167 -7.11 -10.66 -11.11
C TYR A 167 -5.75 -9.95 -11.06
N TRP A 168 -4.69 -10.62 -10.58
CA TRP A 168 -3.33 -10.08 -10.64
C TRP A 168 -2.61 -10.35 -11.97
N SER A 169 -3.33 -10.85 -12.98
CA SER A 169 -2.78 -11.17 -14.29
C SER A 169 -2.97 -9.99 -15.24
N GLY A 170 -1.85 -9.38 -15.64
CA GLY A 170 -1.88 -8.34 -16.68
C GLY A 170 -2.19 -8.94 -18.05
N PRO A 171 -2.57 -8.09 -19.03
CA PRO A 171 -2.61 -6.62 -18.93
C PRO A 171 -3.91 -6.03 -18.34
N GLU A 172 -5.01 -6.77 -18.24
CA GLU A 172 -6.33 -6.24 -17.91
C GLU A 172 -6.61 -6.18 -16.40
N PHE A 173 -5.92 -6.98 -15.60
CA PHE A 173 -6.12 -7.07 -14.14
C PHE A 173 -7.61 -7.19 -13.78
N PRO A 174 -8.29 -8.28 -14.16
CA PRO A 174 -9.73 -8.43 -13.97
C PRO A 174 -10.06 -8.73 -12.50
N PHE A 175 -10.20 -7.70 -11.69
CA PHE A 175 -10.58 -7.86 -10.28
C PHE A 175 -11.97 -8.51 -10.16
N PRO A 176 -12.16 -9.46 -9.22
CA PRO A 176 -13.43 -10.14 -9.05
C PRO A 176 -14.50 -9.20 -8.51
N THR A 177 -15.73 -9.44 -8.87
CA THR A 177 -16.88 -8.88 -8.19
C THR A 177 -17.18 -9.68 -6.91
N LYS A 178 -17.98 -9.12 -5.99
CA LYS A 178 -18.48 -9.86 -4.81
C LYS A 178 -19.10 -11.20 -5.21
N GLN A 179 -19.83 -11.22 -6.32
CA GLN A 179 -20.48 -12.45 -6.81
C GLN A 179 -19.45 -13.49 -7.30
N ASP A 180 -18.37 -13.05 -7.95
CA ASP A 180 -17.30 -13.95 -8.35
C ASP A 180 -16.60 -14.58 -7.14
N VAL A 181 -16.32 -13.77 -6.10
CA VAL A 181 -15.77 -14.28 -4.84
C VAL A 181 -16.69 -15.32 -4.20
N ILE A 182 -18.01 -15.04 -4.13
CA ILE A 182 -19.01 -15.99 -3.58
C ILE A 182 -19.01 -17.29 -4.36
N ASN A 183 -19.04 -17.21 -5.69
CA ASN A 183 -19.11 -18.39 -6.57
C ASN A 183 -17.86 -19.27 -6.43
N GLU A 184 -16.69 -18.65 -6.35
CA GLU A 184 -15.42 -19.37 -6.30
C GLU A 184 -15.08 -19.91 -4.91
N LEU A 185 -15.62 -19.28 -3.86
CA LEU A 185 -15.26 -19.65 -2.47
C LEU A 185 -15.62 -21.12 -2.15
N GLY A 186 -16.74 -21.60 -2.69
CA GLY A 186 -17.16 -23.01 -2.54
C GLY A 186 -16.22 -24.04 -3.20
N ASN A 187 -15.45 -23.61 -4.18
CA ASN A 187 -14.48 -24.44 -4.91
C ASN A 187 -13.10 -24.46 -4.22
N GLN A 188 -12.89 -23.58 -3.22
CA GLN A 188 -11.63 -23.46 -2.50
C GLN A 188 -11.62 -24.28 -1.23
N LYS A 189 -10.43 -24.52 -0.71
CA LYS A 189 -10.20 -25.28 0.52
C LYS A 189 -9.33 -24.47 1.46
N MET A 190 -9.59 -24.59 2.74
CA MET A 190 -8.68 -24.09 3.77
C MET A 190 -7.31 -24.76 3.63
N LEU A 191 -6.25 -23.98 3.81
CA LEU A 191 -4.87 -24.48 3.75
C LEU A 191 -4.45 -25.16 5.06
N TYR A 192 -4.98 -24.70 6.19
CA TYR A 192 -4.78 -25.26 7.52
C TYR A 192 -5.87 -24.78 8.49
N SER A 193 -5.90 -25.40 9.66
CA SER A 193 -6.82 -25.02 10.73
C SER A 193 -6.57 -23.57 11.22
N PRO A 194 -7.60 -22.77 11.47
CA PRO A 194 -7.44 -21.41 11.99
C PRO A 194 -6.56 -21.34 13.24
N SER A 195 -5.83 -20.26 13.36
CA SER A 195 -4.91 -19.94 14.46
C SER A 195 -3.69 -20.88 14.59
N LYS A 196 -3.36 -21.64 13.53
CA LYS A 196 -2.17 -22.51 13.52
C LYS A 196 -0.94 -21.86 12.94
N TYR A 197 -1.09 -21.18 11.80
CA TYR A 197 0.02 -20.60 11.06
C TYR A 197 -0.35 -19.23 10.53
N TYR A 198 0.66 -18.38 10.34
CA TYR A 198 0.51 -17.13 9.60
C TYR A 198 0.50 -17.42 8.10
N GLN A 199 -0.51 -16.90 7.41
CA GLN A 199 -0.61 -16.91 5.97
C GLN A 199 -1.31 -15.67 5.48
N TYR A 200 -0.57 -14.80 4.84
CA TYR A 200 -1.12 -13.59 4.24
C TYR A 200 -2.25 -13.94 3.26
N SER A 201 -3.40 -13.31 3.41
CA SER A 201 -4.59 -13.56 2.60
C SER A 201 -5.23 -12.24 2.16
N ASN A 202 -5.20 -11.97 0.86
CA ASN A 202 -5.99 -10.90 0.24
C ASN A 202 -7.47 -11.23 0.35
N LEU A 203 -7.85 -12.47 0.01
CA LEU A 203 -9.21 -12.96 0.17
C LEU A 203 -9.78 -12.70 1.57
N GLY A 204 -8.99 -12.93 2.61
CA GLY A 204 -9.43 -12.68 3.99
C GLY A 204 -9.81 -11.22 4.21
N LEU A 205 -9.00 -10.28 3.76
CA LEU A 205 -9.29 -8.86 3.94
C LEU A 205 -10.43 -8.36 3.05
N SER A 206 -10.60 -8.93 1.84
CA SER A 206 -11.77 -8.67 1.01
C SER A 206 -13.06 -9.13 1.72
N LEU A 207 -13.03 -10.32 2.35
CA LEU A 207 -14.15 -10.79 3.16
C LEU A 207 -14.47 -9.84 4.33
N LEU A 208 -13.46 -9.26 4.99
CA LEU A 208 -13.69 -8.24 6.03
C LEU A 208 -14.29 -6.95 5.45
N GLY A 209 -13.92 -6.54 4.24
CA GLY A 209 -14.58 -5.44 3.55
C GLY A 209 -16.07 -5.70 3.34
N TYR A 210 -16.46 -6.92 2.97
CA TYR A 210 -17.86 -7.30 2.88
C TYR A 210 -18.54 -7.36 4.25
N VAL A 211 -17.83 -7.71 5.32
CA VAL A 211 -18.39 -7.61 6.70
C VAL A 211 -18.69 -6.15 7.03
N VAL A 212 -17.83 -5.21 6.65
CA VAL A 212 -18.09 -3.77 6.85
C VAL A 212 -19.40 -3.38 6.16
N GLU A 213 -19.63 -3.78 4.91
CA GLU A 213 -20.87 -3.48 4.20
C GLU A 213 -22.11 -4.09 4.88
N GLU A 214 -22.07 -5.38 5.17
CA GLU A 214 -23.21 -6.10 5.75
C GLU A 214 -23.60 -5.58 7.15
N VAL A 215 -22.64 -5.19 7.95
CA VAL A 215 -22.88 -4.75 9.33
C VAL A 215 -23.23 -3.25 9.39
N SER A 216 -22.63 -2.43 8.55
CA SER A 216 -22.91 -0.98 8.52
C SER A 216 -24.17 -0.64 7.73
N GLY A 217 -24.54 -1.45 6.74
CA GLY A 217 -25.67 -1.21 5.84
C GLY A 217 -25.38 -0.19 4.73
N VAL A 218 -24.13 0.27 4.60
CA VAL A 218 -23.67 1.16 3.52
C VAL A 218 -22.54 0.52 2.71
N SER A 219 -22.22 1.05 1.53
CA SER A 219 -21.11 0.52 0.74
C SER A 219 -19.78 0.69 1.48
N TYR A 220 -18.81 -0.19 1.18
CA TYR A 220 -17.46 -0.09 1.74
C TYR A 220 -16.84 1.30 1.48
N SER A 221 -16.96 1.79 0.24
CA SER A 221 -16.44 3.11 -0.12
C SER A 221 -17.07 4.24 0.70
N GLU A 222 -18.39 4.18 0.90
CA GLU A 222 -19.10 5.17 1.70
C GLU A 222 -18.69 5.12 3.17
N TYR A 223 -18.57 3.91 3.74
CA TYR A 223 -18.08 3.74 5.10
C TYR A 223 -16.68 4.30 5.30
N ILE A 224 -15.71 3.87 4.47
CA ILE A 224 -14.33 4.35 4.56
C ILE A 224 -14.26 5.87 4.42
N ASN A 225 -14.99 6.43 3.46
CA ASN A 225 -15.00 7.88 3.24
C ASN A 225 -15.54 8.64 4.46
N ASN A 226 -16.70 8.24 4.96
CA ASN A 226 -17.43 9.00 5.99
C ASN A 226 -16.86 8.78 7.39
N GLU A 227 -16.44 7.54 7.70
CA GLU A 227 -16.04 7.17 9.06
C GLU A 227 -14.51 7.25 9.27
N ILE A 228 -13.71 7.34 8.19
CA ILE A 228 -12.26 7.37 8.31
C ILE A 228 -11.65 8.56 7.58
N LEU A 229 -11.87 8.70 6.26
CA LEU A 229 -11.14 9.69 5.46
C LEU A 229 -11.54 11.12 5.82
N ILE A 230 -12.82 11.42 5.88
CA ILE A 230 -13.33 12.76 6.24
C ILE A 230 -12.91 13.15 7.66
N PRO A 231 -13.13 12.31 8.71
CA PRO A 231 -12.70 12.63 10.07
C PRO A 231 -11.20 12.89 10.21
N LEU A 232 -10.37 12.22 9.39
CA LEU A 232 -8.92 12.40 9.37
C LEU A 232 -8.46 13.48 8.39
N SER A 233 -9.38 14.22 7.76
CA SER A 233 -9.08 15.25 6.74
C SER A 233 -8.29 14.71 5.54
N MET A 234 -8.41 13.42 5.22
CA MET A 234 -7.73 12.76 4.10
C MET A 234 -8.51 12.96 2.79
N ILE A 235 -8.77 14.22 2.42
CA ILE A 235 -9.69 14.60 1.33
C ILE A 235 -9.23 14.15 -0.06
N ASP A 236 -7.94 13.91 -0.23
CA ASP A 236 -7.34 13.45 -1.49
C ASP A 236 -7.19 11.93 -1.58
N THR A 237 -7.45 11.20 -0.50
CA THR A 237 -7.46 9.75 -0.48
C THR A 237 -8.84 9.24 -0.90
N LYS A 238 -8.88 8.24 -1.78
CA LYS A 238 -10.12 7.65 -2.29
C LYS A 238 -10.00 6.13 -2.35
N THR A 239 -11.10 5.45 -2.13
CA THR A 239 -11.20 3.98 -2.31
C THR A 239 -11.25 3.59 -3.78
N PHE A 240 -11.56 4.54 -4.65
CA PHE A 240 -11.76 4.34 -6.07
C PHE A 240 -11.27 5.56 -6.86
N MET A 241 -10.63 5.32 -7.99
CA MET A 241 -10.22 6.33 -8.97
C MET A 241 -10.77 5.95 -10.34
N SER A 242 -11.08 6.94 -11.17
CA SER A 242 -11.54 6.69 -12.54
C SER A 242 -10.36 6.47 -13.49
N LYS A 243 -10.65 5.90 -14.66
CA LYS A 243 -9.63 5.76 -15.71
C LYS A 243 -9.14 7.13 -16.20
N ASP A 244 -9.97 8.16 -16.13
CA ASP A 244 -9.60 9.52 -16.57
C ASP A 244 -8.63 10.21 -15.58
N ASP A 245 -8.55 9.72 -14.34
CA ASP A 245 -7.57 10.17 -13.36
C ASP A 245 -6.16 9.61 -13.64
N TYR A 246 -6.07 8.48 -14.36
CA TYR A 246 -4.81 7.76 -14.59
C TYR A 246 -3.92 8.50 -15.59
N GLY A 247 -2.72 8.89 -15.16
CA GLY A 247 -1.80 9.74 -15.92
C GLY A 247 -2.09 11.24 -15.77
N SER A 248 -3.06 11.62 -14.93
CA SER A 248 -3.32 13.02 -14.57
C SER A 248 -3.08 13.24 -13.08
N SER A 249 -4.08 13.03 -12.24
CA SER A 249 -3.95 13.11 -10.78
C SER A 249 -3.40 11.83 -10.15
N LEU A 250 -3.71 10.66 -10.74
CA LEU A 250 -3.18 9.35 -10.34
C LEU A 250 -1.95 9.01 -11.19
N SER A 251 -0.81 8.84 -10.55
CA SER A 251 0.46 8.49 -11.22
C SER A 251 0.36 7.14 -11.94
N ILE A 252 1.03 7.05 -13.10
CA ILE A 252 1.11 5.81 -13.86
C ILE A 252 2.06 4.82 -13.19
N GLY A 253 1.60 3.57 -13.04
CA GLY A 253 2.44 2.47 -12.62
C GLY A 253 3.31 1.93 -13.77
N TYR A 254 4.51 1.46 -13.43
CA TYR A 254 5.43 0.85 -14.39
C TYR A 254 5.88 -0.53 -13.91
N SER A 255 6.14 -1.42 -14.87
CA SER A 255 6.66 -2.76 -14.59
C SER A 255 8.05 -2.71 -13.95
N SER A 256 8.54 -3.85 -13.46
CA SER A 256 9.96 -4.03 -13.17
C SER A 256 10.82 -3.73 -14.41
N LEU A 257 12.10 -3.35 -14.19
CA LEU A 257 13.04 -3.11 -15.26
C LEU A 257 13.25 -4.40 -16.07
N LYS A 258 13.03 -4.32 -17.37
CA LYS A 258 13.23 -5.43 -18.30
C LYS A 258 14.69 -5.54 -18.73
N ARG A 259 15.08 -6.68 -19.29
CA ARG A 259 16.42 -6.92 -19.82
C ARG A 259 16.87 -5.94 -20.91
N ASN A 260 15.92 -5.30 -21.60
CA ASN A 260 16.17 -4.27 -22.62
C ASN A 260 16.36 -2.85 -22.04
N GLY A 261 16.45 -2.72 -20.72
CA GLY A 261 16.60 -1.43 -20.03
C GLY A 261 15.33 -0.56 -20.03
N LYS A 262 14.15 -1.14 -20.31
CA LYS A 262 12.87 -0.41 -20.33
C LYS A 262 11.89 -0.98 -19.32
N ARG A 263 10.96 -0.13 -18.88
CA ARG A 263 9.76 -0.48 -18.11
C ARG A 263 8.54 -0.30 -19.00
N ASP A 264 7.56 -1.19 -18.89
CA ASP A 264 6.27 -0.98 -19.55
C ASP A 264 5.32 -0.26 -18.60
N LYS A 265 4.44 0.54 -19.16
CA LYS A 265 3.30 1.06 -18.43
C LYS A 265 2.39 -0.08 -17.98
N VAL A 266 1.93 -0.01 -16.76
CA VAL A 266 0.85 -0.87 -16.27
C VAL A 266 -0.48 -0.27 -16.72
N ASN A 267 -1.38 -1.08 -17.26
CA ASN A 267 -2.72 -0.61 -17.60
C ASN A 267 -3.46 -0.18 -16.33
N PHE A 268 -4.37 0.77 -16.49
CA PHE A 268 -5.27 1.15 -15.40
C PHE A 268 -6.07 -0.08 -14.95
N PHE A 269 -6.14 -0.28 -13.65
CA PHE A 269 -7.02 -1.26 -13.02
C PHE A 269 -7.74 -0.63 -11.83
N ASN A 270 -8.86 -1.20 -11.49
CA ASN A 270 -9.68 -0.74 -10.38
C ASN A 270 -10.07 -1.93 -9.49
N ALA A 271 -9.60 -1.90 -8.26
CA ALA A 271 -9.84 -2.92 -7.25
C ALA A 271 -11.09 -2.65 -6.41
N ASN A 272 -11.91 -1.64 -6.76
CA ASN A 272 -13.10 -1.20 -6.02
C ASN A 272 -12.89 -0.98 -4.50
N GLY A 273 -11.64 -0.88 -4.07
CA GLY A 273 -11.23 -0.64 -2.69
C GLY A 273 -11.33 -1.85 -1.75
N ILE A 274 -12.11 -2.87 -2.07
CA ILE A 274 -12.29 -4.06 -1.24
C ILE A 274 -11.24 -5.13 -1.56
N GLU A 275 -10.96 -5.37 -2.83
CA GLU A 275 -10.07 -6.44 -3.31
C GLU A 275 -8.58 -6.04 -3.36
N ALA A 276 -8.21 -4.88 -2.83
CA ALA A 276 -6.85 -4.35 -2.89
C ALA A 276 -5.90 -4.92 -1.81
#